data_39e8693536c9e8f16d43b16a1d0c1be7
#
_entry.id   39e8693536c9e8f16d43b16a1d0c1be7
#
_cell.length_a   1.000
_cell.length_b   1.000
_cell.length_c   1.000
_cell.angle_alpha   90.00
_cell.angle_beta   90.00
_cell.angle_gamma   90.00
#
_symmetry.space_group_name_H-M   'P 1'
#
loop_
_entity.id
_entity.type
_entity.pdbx_description
1 polymer ?
#
loop_
_entity_poly.entity_id
_entity_poly.type
_entity_poly.pdbx_seq_one_letter_code
_entity_poly.pdbx_strand_id
1 'polypeptide(L)'
;MFVAESKIIRQLAKSGSCIILGRCGDFVLRDFSKHYSFFICADDDFRTERGRTEYDGKTLQEIKTEDQKRADYYEYYTGERWGQPEKYSLSINASKIPLDKAADLIIRYVELLQA
;
A
#
# COMPACT_ATOMS: atom_id res chain seq x y z
N MET A 1 -13.25 -12.35 9.32
CA MET A 1 -13.10 -11.18 8.43
C MET A 1 -11.92 -11.30 7.47
N PHE A 2 -10.72 -11.59 7.95
CA PHE A 2 -9.54 -11.73 7.08
C PHE A 2 -9.71 -12.83 6.03
N VAL A 3 -10.24 -13.99 6.43
CA VAL A 3 -10.45 -15.10 5.50
C VAL A 3 -11.45 -14.72 4.41
N ALA A 4 -12.54 -14.08 4.78
CA ALA A 4 -13.56 -13.63 3.82
C ALA A 4 -13.02 -12.58 2.86
N GLU A 5 -12.28 -11.60 3.37
CA GLU A 5 -11.64 -10.57 2.54
C GLU A 5 -10.63 -11.19 1.59
N SER A 6 -9.84 -12.16 2.06
CA SER A 6 -8.84 -12.84 1.22
C SER A 6 -9.50 -13.56 0.05
N LYS A 7 -10.65 -14.20 0.27
CA LYS A 7 -11.40 -14.87 -0.81
C LYS A 7 -11.86 -13.86 -1.86
N ILE A 8 -12.38 -12.72 -1.42
CA ILE A 8 -12.85 -11.66 -2.32
C ILE A 8 -11.69 -11.11 -3.15
N ILE A 9 -10.56 -10.84 -2.51
CA ILE A 9 -9.37 -10.32 -3.18
C ILE A 9 -8.90 -11.30 -4.27
N ARG A 10 -8.83 -12.59 -3.94
CA ARG A 10 -8.44 -13.62 -4.91
C ARG A 10 -9.41 -13.72 -6.08
N GLN A 11 -10.70 -13.63 -5.81
CA GLN A 11 -11.71 -13.66 -6.86
C GLN A 11 -11.59 -12.47 -7.80
N LEU A 12 -11.38 -11.28 -7.25
CA LEU A 12 -11.18 -10.07 -8.05
C LEU A 12 -9.94 -10.19 -8.92
N ALA A 13 -8.84 -10.67 -8.37
CA ALA A 13 -7.60 -10.83 -9.11
C ALA A 13 -7.71 -11.86 -10.23
N LYS A 14 -8.48 -12.93 -10.02
CA LYS A 14 -8.73 -13.94 -11.05
C LYS A 14 -9.63 -13.46 -12.17
N SER A 15 -10.57 -12.56 -11.87
CA SER A 15 -11.53 -12.09 -12.85
C SER A 15 -10.99 -10.98 -13.76
N GLY A 16 -9.86 -10.37 -13.46
CA GLY A 16 -9.26 -9.35 -14.29
C GLY A 16 -8.26 -8.48 -13.55
N SER A 17 -7.77 -7.45 -14.24
CA SER A 17 -6.85 -6.48 -13.66
C SER A 17 -7.56 -5.68 -12.56
N CYS A 18 -6.88 -5.47 -11.44
CA CYS A 18 -7.45 -4.71 -10.32
C CYS A 18 -6.36 -4.06 -9.50
N ILE A 19 -6.76 -3.05 -8.73
CA ILE A 19 -5.90 -2.38 -7.75
C ILE A 19 -6.51 -2.62 -6.38
N ILE A 20 -5.73 -3.17 -5.48
CA ILE A 20 -6.16 -3.45 -4.11
C ILE A 20 -5.45 -2.48 -3.16
N LEU A 21 -6.22 -1.74 -2.38
CA LEU A 21 -5.69 -0.80 -1.40
C LEU A 21 -5.66 -1.46 -0.02
N GLY A 22 -4.47 -1.74 0.48
CA GLY A 22 -4.28 -2.33 1.80
C GLY A 22 -4.83 -3.75 1.92
N ARG A 23 -5.43 -4.05 3.07
CA ARG A 23 -6.09 -5.33 3.40
C ARG A 23 -5.18 -6.55 3.23
N CYS A 24 -3.88 -6.38 3.44
CA CYS A 24 -2.90 -7.45 3.24
C CYS A 24 -2.92 -8.01 1.81
N GLY A 25 -3.34 -7.21 0.83
CA GLY A 25 -3.46 -7.65 -0.55
C GLY A 25 -2.16 -8.18 -1.12
N ASP A 26 -1.04 -7.54 -0.79
CA ASP A 26 0.29 -7.99 -1.21
C ASP A 26 0.59 -9.41 -0.73
N PHE A 27 0.23 -9.74 0.50
CA PHE A 27 0.41 -11.06 1.07
C PHE A 27 -0.57 -12.07 0.46
N VAL A 28 -1.84 -11.69 0.34
CA VAL A 28 -2.90 -12.57 -0.20
C VAL A 28 -2.57 -12.99 -1.64
N LEU A 29 -2.02 -12.08 -2.44
CA LEU A 29 -1.73 -12.31 -3.86
C LEU A 29 -0.27 -12.67 -4.14
N ARG A 30 0.51 -12.98 -3.12
CA ARG A 30 1.95 -13.21 -3.26
C ARG A 30 2.33 -14.30 -4.27
N ASP A 31 1.43 -15.25 -4.50
CA ASP A 31 1.67 -16.36 -5.42
C ASP A 31 1.14 -16.11 -6.84
N PHE A 32 0.51 -14.96 -7.08
CA PHE A 32 0.03 -14.62 -8.41
C PHE A 32 1.19 -14.14 -9.28
N SER A 33 1.30 -14.67 -10.50
CA SER A 33 2.44 -14.38 -11.39
C SER A 33 2.51 -12.93 -11.84
N LYS A 34 1.37 -12.27 -12.05
CA LYS A 34 1.30 -10.86 -12.45
C LYS A 34 0.84 -10.00 -11.27
N HIS A 35 1.62 -10.04 -10.20
CA HIS A 35 1.34 -9.32 -8.97
C HIS A 35 2.46 -8.33 -8.70
N TYR A 36 2.09 -7.06 -8.53
CA TYR A 36 3.02 -5.98 -8.21
C TYR A 36 2.54 -5.28 -6.95
N SER A 37 3.43 -5.09 -6.00
CA SER A 37 3.10 -4.43 -4.73
C SER A 37 3.89 -3.14 -4.57
N PHE A 38 3.22 -2.12 -4.04
CA PHE A 38 3.81 -0.79 -3.88
C PHE A 38 3.56 -0.30 -2.47
N PHE A 39 4.59 0.25 -1.86
CA PHE A 39 4.49 0.86 -0.56
C PHE A 39 4.75 2.35 -0.68
N ILE A 40 3.81 3.16 -0.19
CA ILE A 40 3.94 4.62 -0.23
C ILE A 40 4.19 5.12 1.19
N CYS A 41 5.30 5.79 1.38
CA CYS A 41 5.64 6.42 2.66
C CYS A 41 5.85 7.92 2.45
N ALA A 42 6.00 8.66 3.53
CA ALA A 42 6.26 10.10 3.45
C ALA A 42 6.91 10.59 4.74
N ASP A 43 7.61 11.72 4.64
CA ASP A 43 8.20 12.39 5.80
C ASP A 43 7.12 12.95 6.71
N ASP A 44 7.45 13.16 7.98
CA ASP A 44 6.49 13.64 8.97
C ASP A 44 5.90 15.00 8.62
N ASP A 45 6.71 15.92 8.07
CA ASP A 45 6.22 17.25 7.68
C ASP A 45 5.17 17.15 6.57
N PHE A 46 5.40 16.31 5.58
CA PHE A 46 4.44 16.07 4.51
C PHE A 46 3.15 15.47 5.06
N ARG A 47 3.27 14.52 5.97
CA ARG A 47 2.12 13.83 6.58
C ARG A 47 1.31 14.78 7.45
N THR A 48 1.96 15.67 8.19
CA THR A 48 1.29 16.69 9.00
C THR A 48 0.44 17.61 8.12
N GLU A 49 1.02 18.09 7.02
CA GLU A 49 0.30 18.99 6.10
C GLU A 49 -0.88 18.27 5.42
N ARG A 50 -0.69 17.04 4.98
CA ARG A 50 -1.79 16.26 4.40
C ARG A 50 -2.90 15.99 5.41
N GLY A 51 -2.55 15.74 6.66
CA GLY A 51 -3.55 15.55 7.71
C GLY A 51 -4.42 16.78 7.87
N ARG A 52 -3.80 17.96 7.82
CA ARG A 52 -4.50 19.22 7.97
C ARG A 52 -5.42 19.51 6.78
N THR A 53 -4.97 19.24 5.56
CA THR A 53 -5.68 19.65 4.33
C THR A 53 -6.56 18.56 3.72
N GLU A 54 -6.16 17.30 3.82
CA GLU A 54 -6.81 16.20 3.10
C GLU A 54 -7.49 15.19 4.01
N TYR A 55 -7.15 15.16 5.30
CA TYR A 55 -7.66 14.15 6.23
C TYR A 55 -8.43 14.79 7.41
N ASP A 56 -9.23 15.79 7.11
CA ASP A 56 -10.14 16.44 8.07
C ASP A 56 -9.44 16.96 9.34
N GLY A 57 -8.24 17.51 9.19
CA GLY A 57 -7.51 18.10 10.29
C GLY A 57 -6.84 17.09 11.22
N LYS A 58 -6.61 15.87 10.77
CA LYS A 58 -5.90 14.88 11.59
C LYS A 58 -4.48 15.33 11.90
N THR A 59 -4.09 15.14 13.15
CA THR A 59 -2.73 15.42 13.61
C THR A 59 -1.79 14.30 13.19
N LEU A 60 -0.49 14.59 13.19
CA LEU A 60 0.53 13.57 12.91
C LEU A 60 0.40 12.38 13.87
N GLN A 61 0.11 12.65 15.14
CA GLN A 61 -0.06 11.58 16.12
C GLN A 61 -1.22 10.65 15.76
N GLU A 62 -2.34 11.22 15.32
CA GLU A 62 -3.49 10.43 14.89
C GLU A 62 -3.16 9.59 13.65
N ILE A 63 -2.42 10.16 12.70
CA ILE A 63 -1.98 9.45 11.49
C ILE A 63 -1.06 8.27 11.86
N LYS A 64 -0.11 8.50 12.76
CA LYS A 64 0.79 7.44 13.24
C LYS A 64 0.05 6.34 13.99
N THR A 65 -0.99 6.70 14.74
CA THR A 65 -1.82 5.73 15.44
C THR A 65 -2.55 4.83 14.43
N GLU A 66 -3.05 5.38 13.35
CA GLU A 66 -3.68 4.58 12.30
C GLU A 66 -2.69 3.66 11.61
N ASP A 67 -1.46 4.11 11.37
CA ASP A 67 -0.41 3.26 10.81
C ASP A 67 -0.07 2.11 11.76
N GLN A 68 -0.05 2.36 13.06
CA GLN A 68 0.20 1.30 14.04
C GLN A 68 -0.91 0.24 13.98
N LYS A 69 -2.15 0.63 13.79
CA LYS A 69 -3.25 -0.31 13.62
C LYS A 69 -3.09 -1.15 12.35
N ARG A 70 -2.63 -0.54 11.25
CA ARG A 70 -2.35 -1.26 10.01
C ARG A 70 -1.22 -2.27 10.21
N ALA A 71 -0.16 -1.86 10.89
CA ALA A 71 0.97 -2.72 11.20
C ALA A 71 0.53 -3.91 12.06
N ASP A 72 -0.25 -3.64 13.11
CA ASP A 72 -0.74 -4.69 14.02
C ASP A 72 -1.61 -5.71 13.28
N TYR A 73 -2.52 -5.23 12.43
CA TYR A 73 -3.40 -6.06 11.63
C TYR A 73 -2.59 -6.95 10.67
N TYR A 74 -1.67 -6.34 9.94
CA TYR A 74 -0.84 -7.03 8.97
C TYR A 74 0.01 -8.12 9.64
N GLU A 75 0.69 -7.77 10.73
CA GLU A 75 1.57 -8.68 11.45
C GLU A 75 0.81 -9.83 12.10
N TYR A 76 -0.39 -9.53 12.62
CA TYR A 76 -1.23 -10.57 13.23
C TYR A 76 -1.65 -11.62 12.21
N TYR A 77 -2.11 -11.20 11.03
CA TYR A 77 -2.67 -12.12 10.04
C TYR A 77 -1.65 -12.73 9.10
N THR A 78 -0.52 -12.08 8.87
CA THR A 78 0.50 -12.59 7.94
C THR A 78 1.72 -13.17 8.63
N GLY A 79 1.96 -12.83 9.87
CA GLY A 79 3.17 -13.21 10.59
C GLY A 79 4.41 -12.43 10.13
N GLU A 80 4.25 -11.45 9.26
CA GLU A 80 5.35 -10.66 8.69
C GLU A 80 5.25 -9.21 9.14
N ARG A 81 6.39 -8.52 9.17
CA ARG A 81 6.44 -7.11 9.56
C ARG A 81 5.91 -6.23 8.43
N TRP A 82 5.08 -5.25 8.79
CA TRP A 82 4.52 -4.31 7.84
C TRP A 82 5.54 -3.24 7.47
N GLY A 83 5.54 -2.85 6.19
CA GLY A 83 6.31 -1.69 5.73
C GLY A 83 7.79 -1.93 5.51
N GLN A 84 8.23 -3.17 5.39
CA GLN A 84 9.63 -3.47 5.03
C GLN A 84 9.84 -3.24 3.53
N PRO A 85 10.68 -2.27 3.13
CA PRO A 85 10.81 -1.88 1.71
C PRO A 85 11.12 -3.03 0.76
N GLU A 86 11.92 -3.99 1.20
CA GLU A 86 12.34 -5.13 0.37
C GLU A 86 11.22 -6.10 0.03
N LYS A 87 10.08 -6.00 0.69
CA LYS A 87 8.94 -6.88 0.43
C LYS A 87 8.04 -6.37 -0.68
N TYR A 88 8.27 -5.15 -1.13
CA TYR A 88 7.42 -4.52 -2.15
C TYR A 88 8.17 -4.45 -3.47
N SER A 89 7.41 -4.45 -4.57
CA SER A 89 8.00 -4.25 -5.89
C SER A 89 8.69 -2.90 -5.98
N LEU A 90 8.09 -1.88 -5.38
CA LEU A 90 8.63 -0.53 -5.37
C LEU A 90 8.13 0.19 -4.12
N SER A 91 9.04 0.88 -3.42
CA SER A 91 8.68 1.74 -2.29
C SER A 91 8.96 3.18 -2.68
N ILE A 92 7.99 4.06 -2.48
CA ILE A 92 8.06 5.46 -2.91
C ILE A 92 7.87 6.38 -1.72
N ASN A 93 8.77 7.36 -1.56
CA ASN A 93 8.57 8.42 -0.59
C ASN A 93 7.84 9.58 -1.28
N ALA A 94 6.55 9.74 -0.97
CA ALA A 94 5.68 10.72 -1.60
C ALA A 94 6.05 12.17 -1.26
N SER A 95 6.89 12.40 -0.26
CA SER A 95 7.39 13.75 0.04
C SER A 95 8.52 14.20 -0.89
N LYS A 96 9.10 13.28 -1.67
CA LYS A 96 10.22 13.56 -2.57
C LYS A 96 9.80 13.71 -4.02
N ILE A 97 8.53 13.48 -4.34
CA ILE A 97 8.02 13.49 -5.71
C ILE A 97 6.55 13.94 -5.70
N PRO A 98 6.10 14.77 -6.66
CA PRO A 98 4.68 15.09 -6.77
C PRO A 98 3.82 13.83 -6.92
N LEU A 99 2.62 13.82 -6.33
CA LEU A 99 1.78 12.63 -6.33
C LEU A 99 1.39 12.14 -7.74
N ASP A 100 1.13 13.07 -8.66
CA ASP A 100 0.85 12.71 -10.05
C ASP A 100 2.04 12.02 -10.72
N LYS A 101 3.25 12.44 -10.40
CA LYS A 101 4.48 11.82 -10.91
C LYS A 101 4.73 10.46 -10.25
N ALA A 102 4.36 10.32 -8.98
CA ALA A 102 4.44 9.02 -8.31
C ALA A 102 3.52 8.01 -8.99
N ALA A 103 2.31 8.43 -9.37
CA ALA A 103 1.38 7.58 -10.11
C ALA A 103 1.97 7.17 -11.47
N ASP A 104 2.56 8.13 -12.21
CA ASP A 104 3.24 7.84 -13.47
C ASP A 104 4.36 6.81 -13.30
N LEU A 105 5.12 6.93 -12.23
CA LEU A 105 6.21 6.02 -11.92
C LEU A 105 5.70 4.59 -11.70
N ILE A 106 4.60 4.43 -10.99
CA ILE A 106 3.98 3.12 -10.77
C ILE A 106 3.53 2.52 -12.10
N ILE A 107 2.86 3.31 -12.92
CA ILE A 107 2.40 2.86 -14.24
C ILE A 107 3.58 2.42 -15.09
N ARG A 108 4.63 3.22 -15.13
CA ARG A 108 5.82 2.91 -15.92
C ARG A 108 6.53 1.65 -15.43
N TYR A 109 6.58 1.46 -14.11
CA TYR A 109 7.16 0.25 -13.53
C TYR A 109 6.43 -1.00 -14.03
N VAL A 110 5.09 -0.99 -13.99
CA VAL A 110 4.28 -2.12 -14.43
C VAL A 110 4.46 -2.37 -15.93
N GLU A 111 4.45 -1.30 -16.75
CA GLU A 111 4.67 -1.41 -18.18
C GLU A 111 6.01 -2.04 -18.52
N LEU A 112 7.07 -1.65 -17.82
CA LEU A 112 8.40 -2.21 -18.05
C LEU A 112 8.46 -3.71 -17.79
N LEU A 113 7.71 -4.19 -16.81
CA LEU A 113 7.70 -5.61 -16.46
C LEU A 113 6.76 -6.45 -17.32
N GLN A 114 5.83 -5.80 -18.01
CA GLN A 114 4.91 -6.47 -18.93
C GLN A 114 5.42 -6.50 -20.37
N ALA A 115 6.47 -5.77 -20.65
CA ALA A 115 7.02 -5.65 -22.00
C ALA A 115 7.73 -6.93 -22.46
#